data_496a6e1d56691e68fbf149d8e13d786e
#
_entry.id   496a6e1d56691e68fbf149d8e13d786e
#
_cell.length_a   1.000
_cell.length_b   1.000
_cell.length_c   1.000
_cell.angle_alpha   90.00
_cell.angle_beta   90.00
_cell.angle_gamma   90.00
#
_symmetry.space_group_name_H-M   'P 1'
#
loop_
_entity.id
_entity.type
_entity.pdbx_description
1 polymer ?
#
loop_
_entity_poly.entity_id
_entity_poly.type
_entity_poly.pdbx_seq_one_letter_code
_entity_poly.pdbx_strand_id
1 'polypeptide(L)'
;MSLVIRLARAGTKKRPVYHVVVADNRAPRDGRFIERLGYFNPLLPKEKTERLKIDLEKVQAWMKKGAQPSDRIMRFLDAAGIMKRPKRNNPEKAIPRKERKAKEEEAAKAAGAAPAAEGGATAAAPKAEKPAEAAPAAS
;
A
#
# COMPACT_ATOMS: atom_id res chain seq x y z
N MET A 1 11.37 15.96 -12.79
CA MET A 1 11.68 14.55 -13.10
C MET A 1 11.44 13.72 -11.84
N SER A 2 10.69 12.63 -11.95
CA SER A 2 10.42 11.75 -10.81
C SER A 2 11.31 10.51 -10.93
N LEU A 3 12.25 10.34 -10.01
CA LEU A 3 13.17 9.21 -9.98
C LEU A 3 12.56 8.07 -9.18
N VAL A 4 12.65 6.85 -9.72
CA VAL A 4 12.12 5.64 -9.09
C VAL A 4 13.19 4.55 -9.06
N ILE A 5 13.31 3.89 -7.91
CA ILE A 5 14.13 2.68 -7.77
C ILE A 5 13.22 1.49 -8.04
N ARG A 6 13.49 0.76 -9.11
CA ARG A 6 12.64 -0.34 -9.58
C ARG A 6 13.42 -1.53 -10.07
N LEU A 7 12.71 -2.61 -10.35
CA LEU A 7 13.26 -3.81 -10.98
C LEU A 7 13.09 -3.73 -12.50
N ALA A 8 14.19 -3.82 -13.23
CA ALA A 8 14.22 -4.05 -14.67
C ALA A 8 14.43 -5.55 -14.92
N ARG A 9 13.66 -6.13 -15.84
CA ARG A 9 13.80 -7.55 -16.17
C ARG A 9 14.98 -7.76 -17.12
N ALA A 10 15.80 -8.72 -16.77
CA ALA A 10 16.87 -9.26 -17.62
C ALA A 10 16.74 -10.79 -17.64
N GLY A 11 17.57 -11.44 -18.42
CA GLY A 11 17.55 -12.90 -18.55
C GLY A 11 16.62 -13.40 -19.66
N THR A 12 16.55 -14.72 -19.79
CA THR A 12 15.86 -15.40 -20.88
C THR A 12 14.44 -15.83 -20.51
N LYS A 13 13.70 -16.38 -21.47
CA LYS A 13 12.39 -17.02 -21.26
C LYS A 13 12.53 -18.14 -20.22
N LYS A 14 11.62 -18.16 -19.23
CA LYS A 14 11.61 -19.09 -18.09
C LYS A 14 12.76 -18.94 -17.08
N ARG A 15 13.77 -18.10 -17.31
CA ARG A 15 14.85 -17.79 -16.36
C ARG A 15 14.98 -16.29 -16.12
N PRO A 16 14.01 -15.68 -15.38
CA PRO A 16 14.04 -14.26 -15.10
C PRO A 16 15.14 -13.92 -14.09
N VAL A 17 15.91 -12.89 -14.40
CA VAL A 17 16.80 -12.18 -13.49
C VAL A 17 16.38 -10.73 -13.52
N TYR A 18 16.46 -10.05 -12.40
CA TYR A 18 16.06 -8.63 -12.30
C TYR A 18 17.26 -7.81 -11.87
N HIS A 19 17.45 -6.68 -12.53
CA HIS A 19 18.38 -5.65 -12.08
C HIS A 19 17.60 -4.62 -11.22
N VAL A 20 18.18 -4.25 -10.10
CA VAL A 20 17.72 -3.12 -9.29
C VAL A 20 18.34 -1.87 -9.91
N VAL A 21 17.51 -0.97 -10.43
CA VAL A 21 17.94 0.21 -11.17
C VAL A 21 17.24 1.47 -10.68
N VAL A 22 17.94 2.59 -10.83
CA VAL A 22 17.36 3.93 -10.73
C VAL A 22 17.00 4.40 -12.11
N ALA A 23 15.75 4.77 -12.33
CA ALA A 23 15.28 5.25 -13.62
C ALA A 23 14.24 6.37 -13.44
N ASP A 24 13.99 7.11 -14.51
CA ASP A 24 12.85 8.02 -14.57
C ASP A 24 11.54 7.20 -14.57
N ASN A 25 10.54 7.68 -13.85
CA ASN A 25 9.21 7.04 -13.79
C ASN A 25 8.53 6.91 -15.16
N ARG A 26 8.84 7.82 -16.09
CA ARG A 26 8.31 7.80 -17.46
C ARG A 26 8.99 6.78 -18.38
N ALA A 27 10.20 6.34 -18.03
CA ALA A 27 10.94 5.38 -18.84
C ALA A 27 10.28 3.99 -18.80
N PRO A 28 10.29 3.20 -19.89
CA PRO A 28 9.79 1.83 -19.90
C PRO A 28 10.57 0.95 -18.90
N ARG A 29 9.95 -0.14 -18.44
CA ARG A 29 10.50 -0.99 -17.37
C ARG A 29 11.93 -1.47 -17.65
N ASP A 30 12.19 -1.92 -18.86
CA ASP A 30 13.48 -2.51 -19.30
C ASP A 30 14.28 -1.54 -20.18
N GLY A 31 13.89 -0.25 -20.20
CA GLY A 31 14.52 0.79 -20.99
C GLY A 31 15.72 1.43 -20.31
N ARG A 32 16.00 2.67 -20.73
CA ARG A 32 17.13 3.44 -20.20
C ARG A 32 17.00 3.63 -18.69
N PHE A 33 18.05 3.38 -17.97
CA PHE A 33 18.22 3.62 -16.54
C PHE A 33 19.44 4.50 -16.28
N ILE A 34 19.51 5.12 -15.12
CA ILE A 34 20.59 6.01 -14.72
C ILE A 34 21.74 5.22 -14.11
N GLU A 35 21.43 4.37 -13.12
CA GLU A 35 22.41 3.57 -12.43
C GLU A 35 21.82 2.20 -12.04
N ARG A 36 22.68 1.17 -12.05
CA ARG A 36 22.35 -0.16 -11.54
C ARG A 36 22.85 -0.30 -10.11
N LEU A 37 21.94 -0.56 -9.17
CA LEU A 37 22.22 -0.69 -7.74
C LEU A 37 22.42 -2.13 -7.29
N GLY A 38 22.06 -3.10 -8.13
CA GLY A 38 22.19 -4.50 -7.77
C GLY A 38 21.42 -5.45 -8.69
N TYR A 39 21.25 -6.67 -8.22
CA TYR A 39 20.47 -7.67 -8.94
C TYR A 39 19.65 -8.54 -7.98
N PHE A 40 18.58 -9.12 -8.51
CA PHE A 40 17.70 -10.04 -7.81
C PHE A 40 17.39 -11.25 -8.69
N ASN A 41 17.67 -12.45 -8.19
CA ASN A 41 17.36 -13.71 -8.85
C ASN A 41 16.24 -14.45 -8.08
N PRO A 42 15.02 -14.51 -8.59
CA PRO A 42 13.91 -15.16 -7.90
C PRO A 42 13.98 -16.68 -7.87
N LEU A 43 14.77 -17.30 -8.77
CA LEU A 43 14.88 -18.75 -8.89
C LEU A 43 15.74 -19.37 -7.79
N LEU A 44 16.61 -18.59 -7.17
CA LEU A 44 17.42 -19.06 -6.06
C LEU A 44 16.59 -19.17 -4.76
N PRO A 45 16.89 -20.16 -3.90
CA PRO A 45 16.24 -20.29 -2.60
C PRO A 45 16.46 -19.02 -1.74
N LYS A 46 15.56 -18.78 -0.79
CA LYS A 46 15.56 -17.55 0.02
C LYS A 46 16.79 -17.40 0.91
N GLU A 47 17.41 -18.51 1.26
CA GLU A 47 18.57 -18.58 2.16
C GLU A 47 19.89 -18.15 1.51
N LYS A 48 19.98 -18.23 0.17
CA LYS A 48 21.21 -17.84 -0.52
C LYS A 48 21.35 -16.33 -0.61
N THR A 49 22.48 -15.82 -0.16
CA THR A 49 22.86 -14.39 -0.27
C THR A 49 22.98 -13.92 -1.73
N GLU A 50 23.33 -14.81 -2.63
CA GLU A 50 23.39 -14.52 -4.07
C GLU A 50 22.02 -14.22 -4.70
N ARG A 51 20.94 -14.57 -4.02
CA ARG A 51 19.59 -14.26 -4.50
C ARG A 51 19.31 -12.78 -4.64
N LEU A 52 19.84 -12.00 -3.71
CA LEU A 52 19.64 -10.55 -3.65
C LEU A 52 20.95 -9.88 -3.27
N LYS A 53 21.53 -9.14 -4.21
CA LYS A 53 22.70 -8.31 -3.97
C LYS A 53 22.34 -6.88 -4.30
N ILE A 54 22.31 -6.02 -3.30
CA ILE A 54 21.96 -4.60 -3.41
C ILE A 54 23.01 -3.79 -2.67
N ASP A 55 23.49 -2.74 -3.30
CA ASP A 55 24.36 -1.74 -2.70
C ASP A 55 23.51 -0.77 -1.86
N LEU A 56 23.43 -1.02 -0.57
CA LEU A 56 22.56 -0.26 0.35
C LEU A 56 22.97 1.20 0.46
N GLU A 57 24.27 1.50 0.41
CA GLU A 57 24.81 2.87 0.46
C GLU A 57 24.32 3.69 -0.73
N LYS A 58 24.41 3.13 -1.94
CA LYS A 58 23.93 3.79 -3.15
C LYS A 58 22.43 3.99 -3.13
N VAL A 59 21.68 3.00 -2.64
CA VAL A 59 20.21 3.15 -2.48
C VAL A 59 19.88 4.31 -1.58
N GLN A 60 20.53 4.41 -0.41
CA GLN A 60 20.31 5.52 0.51
C GLN A 60 20.70 6.87 -0.10
N ALA A 61 21.82 6.93 -0.82
CA ALA A 61 22.25 8.15 -1.52
C ALA A 61 21.21 8.61 -2.54
N TRP A 62 20.63 7.69 -3.32
CA TRP A 62 19.57 8.01 -4.28
C TRP A 62 18.24 8.37 -3.61
N MET A 63 17.89 7.73 -2.49
CA MET A 63 16.72 8.12 -1.70
C MET A 63 16.86 9.55 -1.15
N LYS A 64 18.04 9.95 -0.69
CA LYS A 64 18.34 11.32 -0.28
C LYS A 64 18.20 12.32 -1.44
N LYS A 65 18.47 11.90 -2.67
CA LYS A 65 18.25 12.68 -3.89
C LYS A 65 16.78 12.69 -4.36
N GLY A 66 15.88 12.05 -3.63
CA GLY A 66 14.44 12.03 -3.89
C GLY A 66 13.96 10.85 -4.77
N ALA A 67 14.77 9.82 -4.97
CA ALA A 67 14.33 8.61 -5.66
C ALA A 67 13.36 7.79 -4.78
N GLN A 68 12.19 7.46 -5.31
CA GLN A 68 11.18 6.69 -4.61
C GLN A 68 11.34 5.18 -4.85
N PRO A 69 11.49 4.36 -3.82
CA PRO A 69 11.55 2.92 -3.97
C PRO A 69 10.18 2.34 -4.30
N SER A 70 10.11 1.43 -5.28
CA SER A 70 8.90 0.66 -5.58
C SER A 70 8.54 -0.31 -4.44
N ASP A 71 7.27 -0.74 -4.33
CA ASP A 71 6.80 -1.65 -3.28
C ASP A 71 7.67 -2.92 -3.11
N ARG A 72 8.18 -3.47 -4.21
CA ARG A 72 9.06 -4.63 -4.16
C ARG A 72 10.43 -4.32 -3.55
N ILE A 73 10.98 -3.17 -3.89
CA ILE A 73 12.25 -2.70 -3.32
C ILE A 73 12.08 -2.36 -1.83
N MET A 74 10.96 -1.74 -1.45
CA MET A 74 10.66 -1.48 -0.03
C MET A 74 10.69 -2.75 0.82
N ARG A 75 10.24 -3.90 0.28
CA ARG A 75 10.34 -5.18 1.01
C ARG A 75 11.78 -5.63 1.22
N PHE A 76 12.66 -5.36 0.29
CA PHE A 76 14.06 -5.69 0.42
C PHE A 76 14.76 -4.78 1.42
N LEU A 77 14.40 -3.48 1.42
CA LEU A 77 14.93 -2.50 2.36
C LEU A 77 14.40 -2.72 3.78
N ASP A 78 13.17 -3.17 3.93
CA ASP A 78 12.57 -3.55 5.21
C ASP A 78 13.28 -4.78 5.80
N ALA A 79 13.56 -5.80 4.98
CA ALA A 79 14.36 -6.96 5.39
C ALA A 79 15.81 -6.60 5.74
N ALA A 80 16.36 -5.55 5.12
CA ALA A 80 17.69 -5.02 5.43
C ALA A 80 17.69 -4.00 6.61
N GLY A 81 16.51 -3.65 7.17
CA GLY A 81 16.37 -2.74 8.31
C GLY A 81 16.56 -1.25 8.02
N ILE A 82 16.64 -0.85 6.73
CA ILE A 82 16.87 0.54 6.33
C ILE A 82 15.59 1.37 6.36
N MET A 83 14.48 0.79 5.89
CA MET A 83 13.22 1.51 5.75
C MET A 83 12.05 0.61 6.13
N LYS A 84 11.25 1.04 7.10
CA LYS A 84 10.06 0.31 7.51
C LYS A 84 8.96 0.48 6.46
N ARG A 85 8.43 -0.63 5.97
CA ARG A 85 7.35 -0.61 4.99
C ARG A 85 6.02 -0.22 5.65
N PRO A 86 5.24 0.71 5.07
CA PRO A 86 3.90 0.99 5.57
C PRO A 86 3.00 -0.25 5.46
N LYS A 87 2.17 -0.48 6.47
CA LYS A 87 1.19 -1.56 6.45
C LYS A 87 0.22 -1.34 5.29
N ARG A 88 -0.13 -2.41 4.57
CA ARG A 88 -1.15 -2.31 3.51
C ARG A 88 -2.50 -1.99 4.12
N ASN A 89 -3.18 -1.04 3.53
CA ASN A 89 -4.50 -0.56 3.94
C ASN A 89 -5.63 -1.51 3.48
N ASN A 90 -5.48 -2.83 3.70
CA ASN A 90 -6.46 -3.82 3.28
C ASN A 90 -6.58 -5.00 4.25
N PRO A 91 -6.71 -4.73 5.58
CA PRO A 91 -6.76 -5.80 6.58
C PRO A 91 -8.02 -6.67 6.45
N GLU A 92 -9.16 -6.10 6.07
CA GLU A 92 -10.45 -6.81 6.00
C GLU A 92 -10.58 -7.76 4.80
N LYS A 93 -9.99 -7.42 3.64
CA LYS A 93 -10.02 -8.31 2.46
C LYS A 93 -9.09 -9.52 2.59
N ALA A 94 -8.10 -9.45 3.48
CA ALA A 94 -7.17 -10.56 3.72
C ALA A 94 -7.69 -11.59 4.73
N ILE A 95 -8.79 -11.30 5.44
CA ILE A 95 -9.40 -12.20 6.42
C ILE A 95 -10.32 -13.19 5.68
N PRO A 96 -10.15 -14.51 5.89
CA PRO A 96 -11.03 -15.52 5.34
C PRO A 96 -12.50 -15.28 5.70
N ARG A 97 -13.41 -15.56 4.77
CA ARG A 97 -14.86 -15.31 4.97
C ARG A 97 -15.43 -15.97 6.23
N LYS A 98 -14.87 -17.13 6.64
CA LYS A 98 -15.25 -17.83 7.88
C LYS A 98 -14.92 -17.01 9.13
N GLU A 99 -13.72 -16.42 9.17
CA GLU A 99 -13.28 -15.62 10.33
C GLU A 99 -14.01 -14.28 10.40
N ARG A 100 -14.37 -13.70 9.23
CA ARG A 100 -15.22 -12.50 9.20
C ARG A 100 -16.59 -12.74 9.81
N LYS A 101 -17.26 -13.87 9.42
CA LYS A 101 -18.55 -14.26 10.00
C LYS A 101 -18.46 -14.51 11.49
N ALA A 102 -17.42 -15.21 11.95
CA ALA A 102 -17.21 -15.48 13.37
C ALA A 102 -17.02 -14.18 14.17
N LYS A 103 -16.23 -13.23 13.66
CA LYS A 103 -16.07 -11.92 14.29
C LYS A 103 -17.34 -11.07 14.26
N GLU A 104 -18.12 -11.16 13.22
CA GLU A 104 -19.39 -10.44 13.06
C GLU A 104 -20.47 -11.00 14.00
N GLU A 105 -20.52 -12.33 14.19
CA GLU A 105 -21.38 -12.99 15.18
C GLU A 105 -20.94 -12.69 16.62
N GLU A 106 -19.64 -12.65 16.89
CA GLU A 106 -19.11 -12.30 18.21
C GLU A 106 -19.37 -10.84 18.54
N ALA A 107 -19.21 -9.94 17.58
CA ALA A 107 -19.55 -8.53 17.73
C ALA A 107 -21.07 -8.31 17.91
N ALA A 108 -21.91 -9.06 17.19
CA ALA A 108 -23.35 -9.01 17.33
C ALA A 108 -23.82 -9.57 18.70
N LYS A 109 -23.17 -10.62 19.20
CA LYS A 109 -23.42 -11.15 20.56
C LYS A 109 -22.97 -10.17 21.65
N ALA A 110 -21.84 -9.47 21.45
CA ALA A 110 -21.35 -8.45 22.38
C ALA A 110 -22.25 -7.20 22.41
N ALA A 111 -22.80 -6.82 21.26
CA ALA A 111 -23.77 -5.71 21.16
C ALA A 111 -25.16 -6.05 21.68
N GLY A 112 -25.54 -7.34 21.73
CA GLY A 112 -26.83 -7.83 22.28
C GLY A 112 -26.82 -8.09 23.78
N ALA A 113 -25.71 -7.93 24.48
CA ALA A 113 -25.54 -8.15 25.90
C ALA A 113 -25.45 -6.86 26.74
N ALA A 114 -25.94 -5.72 26.25
CA ALA A 114 -26.10 -4.52 27.06
C ALA A 114 -27.47 -4.57 27.74
N PRO A 115 -27.53 -4.53 29.09
CA PRO A 115 -28.79 -4.62 29.81
C PRO A 115 -29.60 -3.33 29.63
N ALA A 116 -30.89 -3.53 29.38
CA ALA A 116 -31.89 -2.50 29.48
C ALA A 116 -31.97 -1.98 30.94
N ALA A 117 -31.74 -0.70 31.12
CA ALA A 117 -32.23 0.02 32.31
C ALA A 117 -32.73 1.39 31.86
N GLU A 118 -34.03 1.46 31.84
CA GLU A 118 -34.95 2.46 32.39
C GLU A 118 -34.68 3.94 32.10
N GLY A 119 -35.68 4.54 31.51
CA GLY A 119 -36.35 5.66 32.12
C GLY A 119 -36.71 6.77 31.17
N GLY A 120 -37.97 6.76 30.76
CA GLY A 120 -38.86 7.87 30.97
C GLY A 120 -38.83 9.08 30.02
N ALA A 121 -39.91 9.14 29.28
CA ALA A 121 -40.76 10.31 29.11
C ALA A 121 -40.44 11.41 28.11
N THR A 122 -41.31 11.47 27.16
CA THR A 122 -42.09 12.61 26.66
C THR A 122 -41.48 13.54 25.62
N ALA A 123 -42.11 13.43 24.49
CA ALA A 123 -42.86 14.45 23.76
C ALA A 123 -42.16 15.41 22.83
N ALA A 124 -42.76 15.44 21.67
CA ALA A 124 -42.90 16.56 20.74
C ALA A 124 -41.94 16.69 19.56
N ALA A 125 -42.40 16.18 18.44
CA ALA A 125 -42.18 16.84 17.16
C ALA A 125 -42.90 18.20 17.14
N PRO A 126 -42.48 19.15 16.32
CA PRO A 126 -43.09 19.35 15.01
C PRO A 126 -42.08 19.69 13.91
N LYS A 127 -42.24 19.11 12.73
CA LYS A 127 -42.92 19.48 11.49
C LYS A 127 -42.58 20.85 10.90
N ALA A 128 -42.11 20.76 9.64
CA ALA A 128 -42.18 21.74 8.57
C ALA A 128 -41.21 22.95 8.67
N GLU A 129 -40.54 23.39 7.66
CA GLU A 129 -41.04 23.80 6.36
C GLU A 129 -39.88 24.16 5.44
N LYS A 130 -39.98 23.74 4.21
CA LYS A 130 -39.29 24.36 3.10
C LYS A 130 -40.01 25.66 2.76
N PRO A 131 -39.33 26.71 2.30
CA PRO A 131 -39.72 27.14 0.98
C PRO A 131 -38.58 27.38 0.03
N ALA A 132 -38.94 27.15 -1.19
CA ALA A 132 -38.25 27.41 -2.43
C ALA A 132 -38.24 28.92 -2.73
N GLU A 133 -37.42 29.24 -3.77
CA GLU A 133 -37.61 30.29 -4.77
C GLU A 133 -36.98 31.67 -4.49
N ALA A 134 -36.05 32.11 -5.27
CA ALA A 134 -36.17 32.92 -6.47
C ALA A 134 -34.81 33.43 -6.93
N ALA A 135 -34.51 33.17 -8.18
CA ALA A 135 -33.67 34.12 -8.96
C ALA A 135 -34.49 35.34 -9.34
N PRO A 136 -33.92 36.50 -9.60
CA PRO A 136 -33.83 37.01 -10.96
C PRO A 136 -32.50 37.72 -11.27
N ALA A 137 -31.97 37.49 -12.42
CA ALA A 137 -31.91 38.20 -13.69
C ALA A 137 -31.65 39.72 -13.66
N ALA A 138 -30.66 40.03 -14.48
CA ALA A 138 -30.50 41.22 -15.30
C ALA A 138 -30.02 42.57 -14.65
N SER A 139 -28.91 42.96 -15.02
CA SER A 139 -28.54 44.04 -16.02
C SER A 139 -27.03 44.10 -16.16
#